data_9a64250795fac63d74e96b9d5cea3530
#
_entry.id   9a64250795fac63d74e96b9d5cea3530
#
_cell.length_a   1.000
_cell.length_b   1.000
_cell.length_c   1.000
_cell.angle_alpha   90.00
_cell.angle_beta   90.00
_cell.angle_gamma   90.00
#
_symmetry.space_group_name_H-M   'P 1'
#
loop_
_entity.id
_entity.type
_entity.pdbx_description
1 polymer ?
#
loop_
_entity_poly.entity_id
_entity_poly.type
_entity_poly.pdbx_seq_one_letter_code
_entity_poly.pdbx_strand_id
1 'polypeptide(L)'
;MQLGMIGLGRMGANIVRRLMRGGHQCVVFTRNPDTVRQLASEGATGAASLDDFVDKLSKPRLAWVMVPAGEATEQTVLALAERMETGDIIIDGGNSYYKDDVRRAKVLKGKGIHYVDVGTSGGVWGLERGYCLMIGGESDVVKHLTPVFKTLAPGLGGISRTS
;
A
#
# COMPACT_ATOMS: atom_id res chain seq x y z
N MET A 1 0.95 -4.78 12.09
CA MET A 1 -0.35 -4.65 11.42
C MET A 1 -0.39 -5.58 10.21
N GLN A 2 -1.59 -5.93 9.76
CA GLN A 2 -1.78 -6.61 8.48
C GLN A 2 -2.15 -5.58 7.41
N LEU A 3 -1.64 -5.74 6.20
CA LEU A 3 -2.02 -4.94 5.04
C LEU A 3 -1.89 -5.74 3.74
N GLY A 4 -2.64 -5.31 2.74
CA GLY A 4 -2.56 -5.86 1.40
C GLY A 4 -1.77 -4.96 0.46
N MET A 5 -1.02 -5.55 -0.48
CA MET A 5 -0.33 -4.83 -1.55
C MET A 5 -0.80 -5.34 -2.90
N ILE A 6 -1.34 -4.44 -3.72
CA ILE A 6 -1.67 -4.70 -5.13
C ILE A 6 -0.66 -4.01 -6.02
N GLY A 7 -0.07 -4.78 -6.92
CA GLY A 7 1.03 -4.32 -7.75
C GLY A 7 2.38 -4.62 -7.10
N LEU A 8 3.05 -5.60 -7.65
CA LEU A 8 4.30 -6.16 -7.10
C LEU A 8 5.47 -5.92 -8.05
N GLY A 9 5.49 -4.75 -8.67
CA GLY A 9 6.69 -4.26 -9.35
C GLY A 9 7.83 -4.06 -8.34
N ARG A 10 8.98 -3.57 -8.81
CA ARG A 10 10.15 -3.39 -7.96
C ARG A 10 9.82 -2.67 -6.64
N MET A 11 9.11 -1.55 -6.72
CA MET A 11 8.79 -0.75 -5.52
C MET A 11 7.77 -1.46 -4.63
N GLY A 12 6.67 -1.96 -5.17
CA GLY A 12 5.65 -2.65 -4.38
C GLY A 12 6.19 -3.90 -3.67
N ALA A 13 6.96 -4.72 -4.37
CA ALA A 13 7.60 -5.91 -3.78
C ALA A 13 8.61 -5.54 -2.68
N ASN A 14 9.40 -4.48 -2.87
CA ASN A 14 10.38 -4.04 -1.87
C ASN A 14 9.72 -3.39 -0.65
N ILE A 15 8.62 -2.67 -0.84
CA ILE A 15 7.81 -2.17 0.28
C ILE A 15 7.29 -3.35 1.12
N VAL A 16 6.75 -4.38 0.49
CA VAL A 16 6.29 -5.60 1.17
C VAL A 16 7.41 -6.24 1.97
N ARG A 17 8.58 -6.44 1.36
CA ARG A 17 9.75 -7.02 2.05
C ARG A 17 10.17 -6.21 3.28
N ARG A 18 10.22 -4.88 3.14
CA ARG A 18 10.57 -4.00 4.25
C ARG A 18 9.54 -4.04 5.37
N LEU A 19 8.25 -4.07 5.03
CA LEU A 19 7.16 -4.20 6.00
C LEU A 19 7.23 -5.54 6.74
N MET A 20 7.46 -6.64 6.05
CA MET A 20 7.62 -7.96 6.68
C MET A 20 8.84 -8.02 7.60
N ARG A 21 9.97 -7.42 7.22
CA ARG A 21 11.16 -7.28 8.10
C ARG A 21 10.82 -6.49 9.37
N GLY A 22 9.92 -5.53 9.30
CA GLY A 22 9.40 -4.75 10.43
C GLY A 22 8.30 -5.43 11.24
N GLY A 23 7.98 -6.69 10.96
CA GLY A 23 6.99 -7.48 11.70
C GLY A 23 5.55 -7.32 11.25
N HIS A 24 5.29 -6.66 10.12
CA HIS A 24 3.95 -6.58 9.54
C HIS A 24 3.62 -7.83 8.72
N GLN A 25 2.33 -8.16 8.63
CA GLN A 25 1.82 -9.23 7.79
C GLN A 25 1.32 -8.63 6.46
N CYS A 26 1.72 -9.21 5.35
CA CYS A 26 1.35 -8.71 4.02
C CYS A 26 0.59 -9.76 3.22
N VAL A 27 -0.58 -9.37 2.70
CA VAL A 27 -1.30 -10.08 1.64
C VAL A 27 -0.92 -9.46 0.31
N VAL A 28 -0.55 -10.26 -0.67
CA VAL A 28 -0.01 -9.75 -1.94
C VAL A 28 -0.78 -10.26 -3.14
N PHE A 29 -1.04 -9.36 -4.08
CA PHE A 29 -1.70 -9.67 -5.35
C PHE A 29 -1.13 -8.87 -6.52
N THR A 30 -0.94 -9.54 -7.64
CA THR A 30 -0.66 -8.94 -8.95
C THR A 30 -1.11 -9.89 -10.05
N ARG A 31 -1.18 -9.40 -11.28
CA ARG A 31 -1.60 -10.21 -12.45
C ARG A 31 -0.67 -11.38 -12.75
N ASN A 32 0.62 -11.26 -12.45
CA ASN A 32 1.58 -12.33 -12.65
C ASN A 32 1.62 -13.26 -11.43
N PRO A 33 1.13 -14.52 -11.54
CA PRO A 33 1.10 -15.44 -10.43
C PRO A 33 2.49 -15.89 -9.96
N ASP A 34 3.51 -15.82 -10.80
CA ASP A 34 4.88 -16.17 -10.41
C ASP A 34 5.43 -15.18 -9.39
N THR A 35 5.18 -13.90 -9.58
CA THR A 35 5.56 -12.86 -8.63
C THR A 35 4.85 -13.04 -7.28
N VAL A 36 3.57 -13.41 -7.30
CA VAL A 36 2.81 -13.72 -6.07
C VAL A 36 3.44 -14.92 -5.35
N ARG A 37 3.73 -16.00 -6.08
CA ARG A 37 4.38 -17.19 -5.50
C ARG A 37 5.76 -16.88 -4.93
N GLN A 38 6.54 -16.06 -5.60
CA GLN A 38 7.85 -15.64 -5.10
C GLN A 38 7.73 -14.93 -3.75
N LEU A 39 6.88 -13.92 -3.63
CA LEU A 39 6.70 -13.20 -2.35
C LEU A 39 6.06 -14.08 -1.28
N ALA A 40 5.19 -15.00 -1.65
CA ALA A 40 4.64 -15.98 -0.72
C ALA A 40 5.73 -16.89 -0.15
N SER A 41 6.71 -17.31 -0.96
CA SER A 41 7.86 -18.07 -0.48
C SER A 41 8.78 -17.28 0.46
N GLU A 42 8.72 -15.96 0.41
CA GLU A 42 9.45 -15.03 1.28
C GLU A 42 8.70 -14.71 2.59
N GLY A 43 7.45 -15.20 2.75
CA GLY A 43 6.65 -15.04 3.97
C GLY A 43 5.38 -14.21 3.83
N ALA A 44 5.06 -13.68 2.65
CA ALA A 44 3.80 -13.02 2.40
C ALA A 44 2.65 -14.03 2.21
N THR A 45 1.42 -13.57 2.37
CA THR A 45 0.23 -14.36 2.00
C THR A 45 -0.15 -14.03 0.56
N GLY A 46 -0.01 -14.99 -0.35
CA GLY A 46 -0.39 -14.81 -1.75
C GLY A 46 -1.90 -14.88 -1.94
N ALA A 47 -2.45 -14.03 -2.81
CA ALA A 47 -3.84 -14.09 -3.25
C ALA A 47 -3.93 -14.46 -4.73
N ALA A 48 -4.93 -15.26 -5.07
CA ALA A 48 -5.15 -15.77 -6.44
C ALA A 48 -6.03 -14.84 -7.28
N SER A 49 -6.82 -13.98 -6.63
CA SER A 49 -7.74 -13.03 -7.26
C SER A 49 -7.91 -11.80 -6.38
N LEU A 50 -8.59 -10.78 -6.90
CA LEU A 50 -8.93 -9.61 -6.11
C LEU A 50 -9.92 -9.94 -4.99
N ASP A 51 -10.86 -10.84 -5.24
CA ASP A 51 -11.80 -11.32 -4.21
C ASP A 51 -11.04 -12.05 -3.09
N ASP A 52 -10.19 -13.00 -3.44
CA ASP A 52 -9.33 -13.73 -2.50
C ASP A 52 -8.39 -12.77 -1.71
N PHE A 53 -7.90 -11.72 -2.36
CA PHE A 53 -7.10 -10.68 -1.71
C PHE A 53 -7.87 -9.96 -0.61
N VAL A 54 -9.09 -9.51 -0.91
CA VAL A 54 -9.93 -8.78 0.06
C VAL A 54 -10.38 -9.71 1.20
N ASP A 55 -10.74 -10.96 0.89
CA ASP A 55 -11.17 -11.96 1.87
C ASP A 55 -10.07 -12.33 2.87
N LYS A 56 -8.80 -12.28 2.46
CA LYS A 56 -7.65 -12.54 3.32
C LYS A 56 -7.27 -11.38 4.23
N LEU A 57 -7.84 -10.20 4.03
CA LEU A 57 -7.57 -9.02 4.85
C LEU A 57 -8.50 -8.95 6.06
N SER A 58 -7.93 -8.70 7.24
CA SER A 58 -8.68 -8.47 8.48
C SER A 58 -9.27 -7.06 8.51
N LYS A 59 -10.49 -6.92 9.02
CA LYS A 59 -11.17 -5.62 9.16
C LYS A 59 -10.63 -4.81 10.37
N PRO A 60 -10.52 -3.50 10.28
CA PRO A 60 -10.65 -2.70 9.05
C PRO A 60 -9.54 -3.03 8.08
N ARG A 61 -9.92 -3.34 6.83
CA ARG A 61 -8.98 -3.75 5.80
C ARG A 61 -8.12 -2.58 5.35
N LEU A 62 -6.86 -2.86 5.08
CA LEU A 62 -5.90 -1.90 4.55
C LEU A 62 -5.34 -2.44 3.23
N ALA A 63 -5.66 -1.80 2.13
CA ALA A 63 -5.16 -2.14 0.80
C ALA A 63 -4.31 -1.02 0.24
N TRP A 64 -3.06 -1.32 -0.11
CA TRP A 64 -2.13 -0.40 -0.77
C TRP A 64 -2.06 -0.74 -2.26
N VAL A 65 -2.38 0.25 -3.10
CA VAL A 65 -2.37 0.13 -4.55
C VAL A 65 -1.07 0.74 -5.08
N MET A 66 -0.26 -0.09 -5.74
CA MET A 66 1.04 0.29 -6.31
C MET A 66 1.11 -0.13 -7.79
N VAL A 67 0.16 0.35 -8.56
CA VAL A 67 0.06 0.13 -10.00
C VAL A 67 0.34 1.44 -10.74
N PRO A 68 0.58 1.41 -12.06
CA PRO A 68 0.79 2.64 -12.83
C PRO A 68 -0.33 3.67 -12.62
N ALA A 69 0.04 4.94 -12.48
CA ALA A 69 -0.91 6.04 -12.33
C ALA A 69 -1.88 6.12 -13.51
N GLY A 70 -3.03 6.74 -13.30
CA GLY A 70 -4.06 6.90 -14.31
C GLY A 70 -5.11 5.80 -14.29
N GLU A 71 -5.44 5.24 -15.44
CA GLU A 71 -6.55 4.29 -15.59
C GLU A 71 -6.36 3.01 -14.76
N ALA A 72 -5.16 2.45 -14.71
CA ALA A 72 -4.89 1.24 -13.93
C ALA A 72 -5.15 1.45 -12.44
N THR A 73 -4.75 2.59 -11.89
CA THR A 73 -5.05 2.96 -10.50
C THR A 73 -6.54 3.15 -10.30
N GLU A 74 -7.20 3.88 -11.20
CA GLU A 74 -8.65 4.13 -11.14
C GLU A 74 -9.45 2.84 -11.09
N GLN A 75 -9.21 1.93 -12.04
CA GLN A 75 -9.90 0.64 -12.12
C GLN A 75 -9.66 -0.21 -10.88
N THR A 76 -8.43 -0.23 -10.36
CA THR A 76 -8.08 -1.01 -9.17
C THR A 76 -8.76 -0.46 -7.92
N VAL A 77 -8.74 0.86 -7.73
CA VAL A 77 -9.39 1.51 -6.58
C VAL A 77 -10.90 1.29 -6.60
N LEU A 78 -11.54 1.46 -7.76
CA LEU A 78 -12.98 1.24 -7.89
C LEU A 78 -13.37 -0.24 -7.66
N ALA A 79 -12.60 -1.17 -8.21
CA ALA A 79 -12.82 -2.60 -8.00
C ALA A 79 -12.66 -3.02 -6.54
N LEU A 80 -11.71 -2.43 -5.81
CA LEU A 80 -11.58 -2.60 -4.36
C LEU A 80 -12.77 -2.03 -3.62
N ALA A 81 -13.22 -0.82 -3.99
CA ALA A 81 -14.34 -0.15 -3.34
C ALA A 81 -15.68 -0.88 -3.49
N GLU A 82 -15.83 -1.75 -4.49
CA GLU A 82 -16.99 -2.63 -4.64
C GLU A 82 -16.97 -3.82 -3.66
N ARG A 83 -15.81 -4.19 -3.14
CA ARG A 83 -15.57 -5.36 -2.29
C ARG A 83 -15.28 -5.01 -0.83
N MET A 84 -14.87 -3.79 -0.58
CA MET A 84 -14.51 -3.30 0.74
C MET A 84 -15.70 -2.61 1.41
N GLU A 85 -15.61 -2.41 2.71
CA GLU A 85 -16.71 -1.93 3.55
C GLU A 85 -16.38 -0.61 4.23
N THR A 86 -17.40 -0.01 4.85
CA THR A 86 -17.23 1.17 5.69
C THR A 86 -16.17 0.93 6.77
N GLY A 87 -15.23 1.86 6.87
CA GLY A 87 -14.10 1.79 7.80
C GLY A 87 -12.82 1.20 7.21
N ASP A 88 -12.91 0.54 6.05
CA ASP A 88 -11.73 0.05 5.34
C ASP A 88 -10.92 1.22 4.74
N ILE A 89 -9.64 0.98 4.46
CA ILE A 89 -8.69 2.00 4.02
C ILE A 89 -8.04 1.57 2.71
N ILE A 90 -8.03 2.46 1.73
CA ILE A 90 -7.26 2.31 0.48
C ILE A 90 -6.16 3.36 0.45
N ILE A 91 -4.92 2.91 0.25
CA ILE A 91 -3.75 3.76 0.00
C ILE A 91 -3.44 3.73 -1.50
N ASP A 92 -3.38 4.89 -2.13
CA ASP A 92 -2.82 5.07 -3.47
C ASP A 92 -1.34 5.45 -3.35
N GLY A 93 -0.46 4.54 -3.74
CA GLY A 93 0.99 4.74 -3.77
C GLY A 93 1.54 4.94 -5.19
N GLY A 94 0.69 5.07 -6.19
CA GLY A 94 1.06 5.12 -7.61
C GLY A 94 1.57 6.47 -8.12
N ASN A 95 1.82 7.46 -7.26
CA ASN A 95 2.16 8.84 -7.64
C ASN A 95 1.13 9.46 -8.59
N SER A 96 -0.13 9.34 -8.27
CA SER A 96 -1.26 9.82 -9.04
C SER A 96 -1.29 11.35 -9.11
N TYR A 97 -1.98 11.88 -10.12
CA TYR A 97 -2.22 13.31 -10.22
C TYR A 97 -3.17 13.76 -9.10
N TYR A 98 -2.82 14.79 -8.35
CA TYR A 98 -3.53 15.20 -7.13
C TYR A 98 -5.03 15.45 -7.31
N LYS A 99 -5.48 15.93 -8.49
CA LYS A 99 -6.91 16.12 -8.76
C LYS A 99 -7.69 14.81 -8.84
N ASP A 100 -7.03 13.76 -9.32
CA ASP A 100 -7.60 12.40 -9.33
C ASP A 100 -7.72 11.86 -7.91
N ASP A 101 -6.72 12.12 -7.06
CA ASP A 101 -6.74 11.73 -5.65
C ASP A 101 -7.89 12.39 -4.90
N VAL A 102 -8.11 13.69 -5.10
CA VAL A 102 -9.23 14.42 -4.50
C VAL A 102 -10.58 13.86 -4.97
N ARG A 103 -10.72 13.55 -6.25
CA ARG A 103 -11.94 12.97 -6.82
C ARG A 103 -12.22 11.58 -6.26
N ARG A 104 -11.21 10.71 -6.21
CA ARG A 104 -11.31 9.35 -5.65
C ARG A 104 -11.67 9.38 -4.18
N ALA A 105 -11.00 10.22 -3.40
CA ALA A 105 -11.30 10.39 -1.98
C ALA A 105 -12.77 10.75 -1.75
N LYS A 106 -13.34 11.63 -2.56
CA LYS A 106 -14.75 12.02 -2.47
C LYS A 106 -15.70 10.87 -2.78
N VAL A 107 -15.40 10.08 -3.82
CA VAL A 107 -16.21 8.90 -4.20
C VAL A 107 -16.18 7.84 -3.10
N LEU A 108 -14.99 7.54 -2.58
CA LEU A 108 -14.80 6.52 -1.53
C LEU A 108 -15.43 6.95 -0.20
N LYS A 109 -15.36 8.24 0.14
CA LYS A 109 -16.01 8.79 1.32
C LYS A 109 -17.53 8.56 1.30
N GLY A 110 -18.17 8.64 0.12
CA GLY A 110 -19.57 8.30 -0.05
C GLY A 110 -19.90 6.84 0.27
N LYS A 111 -18.91 5.95 0.22
CA LYS A 111 -19.02 4.53 0.60
C LYS A 111 -18.51 4.25 2.03
N GLY A 112 -18.07 5.26 2.76
CA GLY A 112 -17.47 5.12 4.09
C GLY A 112 -16.07 4.51 4.08
N ILE A 113 -15.39 4.45 2.93
CA ILE A 113 -14.04 3.96 2.76
C ILE A 113 -13.07 5.14 2.82
N HIS A 114 -12.02 5.01 3.62
CA HIS A 114 -10.98 6.02 3.74
C HIS A 114 -9.98 5.91 2.58
N TYR A 115 -9.55 7.06 2.07
CA TYR A 115 -8.56 7.15 1.00
C TYR A 115 -7.35 7.96 1.46
N VAL A 116 -6.15 7.39 1.29
CA VAL A 116 -4.89 8.03 1.62
C VAL A 116 -4.00 8.01 0.39
N ASP A 117 -3.48 9.15 -0.01
CA ASP A 117 -2.46 9.22 -1.05
C ASP A 117 -1.07 9.25 -0.42
N VAL A 118 -0.15 8.45 -0.97
CA VAL A 118 1.21 8.33 -0.48
C VAL A 118 2.18 8.41 -1.65
N GLY A 119 2.75 9.57 -1.85
CA GLY A 119 3.90 9.74 -2.74
C GLY A 119 5.13 9.05 -2.15
N THR A 120 5.74 8.13 -2.88
CA THR A 120 6.85 7.31 -2.41
C THR A 120 8.09 7.52 -3.25
N SER A 121 9.20 7.83 -2.61
CA SER A 121 10.52 7.97 -3.22
C SER A 121 11.57 7.17 -2.43
N GLY A 122 12.48 6.52 -3.11
CA GLY A 122 13.54 5.69 -2.48
C GLY A 122 14.30 4.85 -3.49
N GLY A 123 13.72 4.66 -4.68
CA GLY A 123 14.34 3.94 -5.78
C GLY A 123 14.86 2.56 -5.38
N VAL A 124 16.02 2.19 -5.90
CA VAL A 124 16.66 0.88 -5.64
C VAL A 124 17.14 0.73 -4.19
N TRP A 125 17.36 1.82 -3.48
CA TRP A 125 17.86 1.83 -2.10
C TRP A 125 16.76 1.80 -1.05
N GLY A 126 15.50 1.97 -1.43
CA GLY A 126 14.37 2.06 -0.50
C GLY A 126 14.23 0.84 0.41
N LEU A 127 14.52 -0.37 -0.09
CA LEU A 127 14.45 -1.59 0.70
C LEU A 127 15.40 -1.53 1.92
N GLU A 128 16.63 -1.10 1.73
CA GLU A 128 17.65 -1.08 2.79
C GLU A 128 17.67 0.23 3.58
N ARG A 129 17.52 1.36 2.90
CA ARG A 129 17.66 2.70 3.51
C ARG A 129 16.35 3.33 3.95
N GLY A 130 15.22 2.79 3.49
CA GLY A 130 13.89 3.35 3.71
C GLY A 130 13.43 4.28 2.60
N TYR A 131 12.14 4.63 2.68
CA TYR A 131 11.45 5.45 1.69
C TYR A 131 11.11 6.82 2.26
N CYS A 132 11.25 7.85 1.44
CA CYS A 132 10.62 9.14 1.70
C CYS A 132 9.14 9.06 1.32
N LEU A 133 8.26 9.45 2.23
CA LEU A 133 6.82 9.37 2.07
C LEU A 133 6.20 10.76 2.18
N MET A 134 5.37 11.12 1.21
CA MET A 134 4.50 12.29 1.26
C MET A 134 3.06 11.80 1.39
N ILE A 135 2.42 12.09 2.51
CA ILE A 135 1.17 11.46 2.92
C ILE A 135 0.07 12.50 2.98
N GLY A 136 -1.01 12.27 2.24
CA GLY A 136 -2.24 13.05 2.26
C GLY A 136 -3.44 12.19 2.64
N GLY A 137 -4.23 12.63 3.61
CA GLY A 137 -5.42 11.91 4.07
C GLY A 137 -6.01 12.47 5.35
N GLU A 138 -7.08 11.87 5.83
CA GLU A 138 -7.71 12.24 7.10
C GLU A 138 -6.73 11.99 8.27
N SER A 139 -6.59 12.96 9.16
CA SER A 139 -5.59 12.95 10.24
C SER A 139 -5.65 11.70 11.12
N ASP A 140 -6.85 11.25 11.49
CA ASP A 140 -7.03 10.07 12.34
C ASP A 140 -6.66 8.78 11.62
N VAL A 141 -6.95 8.69 10.32
CA VAL A 141 -6.57 7.55 9.48
C VAL A 141 -5.04 7.49 9.33
N VAL A 142 -4.40 8.62 9.05
CA VAL A 142 -2.94 8.71 8.94
C VAL A 142 -2.26 8.33 10.27
N LYS A 143 -2.79 8.77 11.40
CA LYS A 143 -2.32 8.37 12.73
C LYS A 143 -2.43 6.86 12.95
N HIS A 144 -3.54 6.26 12.55
CA HIS A 144 -3.73 4.80 12.62
C HIS A 144 -2.67 4.03 11.82
N LEU A 145 -2.25 4.57 10.67
CA LEU A 145 -1.25 3.98 9.78
C LEU A 145 0.20 4.29 10.18
N THR A 146 0.43 5.06 11.22
CA THR A 146 1.78 5.45 11.68
C THR A 146 2.75 4.27 11.82
N PRO A 147 2.37 3.09 12.36
CA PRO A 147 3.30 1.95 12.44
C PRO A 147 3.83 1.49 11.08
N VAL A 148 2.98 1.51 10.06
CA VAL A 148 3.35 1.17 8.67
C VAL A 148 4.34 2.22 8.13
N PHE A 149 4.02 3.48 8.24
CA PHE A 149 4.86 4.57 7.73
C PHE A 149 6.22 4.65 8.45
N LYS A 150 6.25 4.42 9.76
CA LYS A 150 7.52 4.37 10.53
C LYS A 150 8.43 3.24 10.06
N THR A 151 7.87 2.07 9.75
CA THR A 151 8.64 0.94 9.21
C THR A 151 9.23 1.25 7.85
N LEU A 152 8.49 1.97 7.01
CA LEU A 152 8.94 2.33 5.66
C LEU A 152 9.95 3.47 5.64
N ALA A 153 9.83 4.44 6.54
CA ALA A 153 10.73 5.59 6.62
C ALA A 153 12.17 5.16 7.04
N PRO A 154 13.20 5.96 6.70
CA PRO A 154 14.60 5.64 7.06
C PRO A 154 14.88 5.52 8.56
N GLY A 155 14.12 6.21 9.40
CA GLY A 155 14.39 6.31 10.85
C GLY A 155 15.57 7.24 11.17
N LEU A 156 15.85 7.40 12.46
CA LEU A 156 16.92 8.30 12.93
C LEU A 156 18.27 7.61 13.13
N GLY A 157 18.35 6.28 13.10
CA GLY A 157 19.51 5.49 13.50
C GLY A 157 20.22 4.69 12.40
N GLY A 158 19.77 4.75 11.15
CA GLY A 158 20.23 3.82 10.10
C GLY A 158 21.25 4.36 9.11
N ILE A 159 21.52 5.64 9.08
CA ILE A 159 22.41 6.25 8.09
C ILE A 159 23.32 7.28 8.79
N SER A 160 24.64 7.09 8.68
CA SER A 160 25.61 8.11 9.09
C SER A 160 25.32 9.40 8.32
N ARG A 161 25.11 10.50 9.02
CA ARG A 161 24.99 11.80 8.38
C ARG A 161 26.30 12.08 7.66
N THR A 162 26.25 12.29 6.36
CA THR A 162 27.37 12.88 5.63
C THR A 162 27.53 14.30 6.15
N SER A 163 28.68 14.57 6.73
CA SER A 163 29.11 15.91 7.14
C SER A 163 29.17 16.87 5.96
#